data_976056cc852ad1a1bbd437546d0eb753
#
_entry.id   976056cc852ad1a1bbd437546d0eb753
#
_cell.length_a   1.000
_cell.length_b   1.000
_cell.length_c   1.000
_cell.angle_alpha   90.00
_cell.angle_beta   90.00
_cell.angle_gamma   90.00
#
_symmetry.space_group_name_H-M   'P 1'
#
loop_
_entity.id
_entity.type
_entity.pdbx_description
1 polymer ?
#
loop_
_entity_poly.entity_id
_entity_poly.type
_entity_poly.pdbx_seq_one_letter_code
_entity_poly.pdbx_strand_id
1 'polypeptide(L)'
;MELASGARPVTKSTLRGYQVVVRAFCDFIIDARYPWVAECVEKFGEPPVQICHEWNTLAHIVEYEGRPQRRALTYDELELFFAAADERVAAIQRAGRKGALSALRDAVLFKTVYAFGLRRREAAGLDLADVRSSPGAPRFGECGGVYVRWGKASRGSGPKRRTVLAVPEFDWAVEGPRQWIEEDRALYGASRSDALWLTERGTRVSLRYLDFRFAELRDHLGLPPELTVHALRHSYVTNLIEWGYAERFVQDQVGHAYASTTAIYTSDGDDFKNRVLAAALRRIYGDDS
;
A
#
# COMPACT_ATOMS: atom_id res chain seq x y z
N MET A 1 -21.85 17.48 -22.69
CA MET A 1 -20.65 18.34 -22.65
C MET A 1 -19.56 17.59 -23.41
N GLU A 2 -19.29 17.97 -24.64
CA GLU A 2 -18.25 17.35 -25.45
C GLU A 2 -16.89 17.72 -24.89
N LEU A 3 -16.08 16.69 -24.60
CA LEU A 3 -14.69 16.88 -24.19
C LEU A 3 -13.88 17.37 -25.39
N ALA A 4 -13.03 18.37 -25.19
CA ALA A 4 -12.09 18.79 -26.22
C ALA A 4 -11.30 17.57 -26.74
N SER A 5 -11.12 17.50 -28.06
CA SER A 5 -10.42 16.41 -28.74
C SER A 5 -9.09 16.06 -28.06
N GLY A 6 -8.96 14.83 -27.53
CA GLY A 6 -7.77 14.31 -26.85
C GLY A 6 -7.78 14.30 -25.31
N ALA A 7 -8.79 14.89 -24.65
CA ALA A 7 -8.89 14.85 -23.19
C ALA A 7 -9.44 13.50 -22.71
N ARG A 8 -8.71 12.79 -21.87
CA ARG A 8 -9.21 11.58 -21.20
C ARG A 8 -10.30 11.95 -20.20
N PRO A 9 -11.43 11.24 -20.16
CA PRO A 9 -12.47 11.50 -19.17
C PRO A 9 -11.91 11.26 -17.76
N VAL A 10 -12.17 12.19 -16.83
CA VAL A 10 -11.83 12.02 -15.43
C VAL A 10 -12.72 10.97 -14.78
N THR A 11 -12.15 10.16 -13.88
CA THR A 11 -12.92 9.16 -13.15
C THR A 11 -13.93 9.82 -12.21
N LYS A 12 -15.04 9.13 -11.91
CA LYS A 12 -16.04 9.61 -10.91
C LYS A 12 -15.38 9.96 -9.56
N SER A 13 -14.36 9.17 -9.13
CA SER A 13 -13.59 9.42 -7.92
C SER A 13 -12.78 10.73 -8.00
N THR A 14 -12.18 11.02 -9.15
CA THR A 14 -11.44 12.27 -9.37
C THR A 14 -12.39 13.46 -9.38
N LEU A 15 -13.52 13.35 -10.09
CA LEU A 15 -14.54 14.39 -10.14
C LEU A 15 -15.07 14.69 -8.73
N ARG A 16 -15.33 13.65 -7.94
CA ARG A 16 -15.73 13.82 -6.54
C ARG A 16 -14.65 14.52 -5.70
N GLY A 17 -13.36 14.21 -5.95
CA GLY A 17 -12.26 14.93 -5.31
C GLY A 17 -12.31 16.42 -5.60
N TYR A 18 -12.57 16.80 -6.84
CA TYR A 18 -12.76 18.20 -7.23
C TYR A 18 -13.96 18.85 -6.54
N GLN A 19 -15.11 18.15 -6.49
CA GLN A 19 -16.30 18.65 -5.78
C GLN A 19 -16.05 18.88 -4.29
N VAL A 20 -15.29 18.02 -3.61
CA VAL A 20 -14.92 18.21 -2.20
C VAL A 20 -14.09 19.47 -2.02
N VAL A 21 -13.14 19.74 -2.91
CA VAL A 21 -12.30 20.95 -2.86
C VAL A 21 -13.13 22.20 -3.13
N VAL A 22 -13.97 22.17 -4.16
CA VAL A 22 -14.87 23.30 -4.50
C VAL A 22 -15.83 23.58 -3.34
N ARG A 23 -16.43 22.54 -2.76
CA ARG A 23 -17.33 22.72 -1.61
C ARG A 23 -16.62 23.35 -0.42
N ALA A 24 -15.41 22.85 -0.08
CA ALA A 24 -14.63 23.42 1.02
C ALA A 24 -14.25 24.90 0.77
N PHE A 25 -13.96 25.26 -0.48
CA PHE A 25 -13.70 26.63 -0.87
C PHE A 25 -14.97 27.51 -0.74
N CYS A 26 -16.12 27.02 -1.18
CA CYS A 26 -17.39 27.73 -1.00
C CYS A 26 -17.75 27.88 0.48
N ASP A 27 -17.55 26.82 1.30
CA ASP A 27 -17.77 26.89 2.76
C ASP A 27 -16.89 27.98 3.40
N PHE A 28 -15.65 28.13 2.92
CA PHE A 28 -14.77 29.21 3.38
C PHE A 28 -15.27 30.60 2.95
N ILE A 29 -15.75 30.76 1.72
CA ILE A 29 -16.22 32.05 1.18
C ILE A 29 -17.49 32.53 1.89
N ILE A 30 -18.40 31.61 2.24
CA ILE A 30 -19.67 31.96 2.90
C ILE A 30 -19.55 32.12 4.42
N ASP A 31 -18.40 31.85 4.98
CA ASP A 31 -18.20 31.88 6.44
C ASP A 31 -18.24 33.30 6.97
N ALA A 32 -19.30 33.64 7.66
CA ALA A 32 -19.56 34.96 8.21
C ALA A 32 -18.51 35.48 9.23
N ARG A 33 -17.59 34.63 9.66
CA ARG A 33 -16.44 35.04 10.49
C ARG A 33 -15.43 35.90 9.74
N TYR A 34 -15.49 35.93 8.41
CA TYR A 34 -14.55 36.68 7.58
C TYR A 34 -15.18 37.98 7.05
N PRO A 35 -14.40 39.10 6.96
CA PRO A 35 -14.91 40.42 6.61
C PRO A 35 -15.47 40.52 5.18
N TRP A 36 -15.00 39.70 4.25
CA TRP A 36 -15.47 39.75 2.86
C TRP A 36 -16.95 39.42 2.69
N VAL A 37 -17.56 38.68 3.62
CA VAL A 37 -19.01 38.40 3.57
C VAL A 37 -19.80 39.71 3.75
N ALA A 38 -19.41 40.54 4.71
CA ALA A 38 -19.98 41.85 4.91
C ALA A 38 -19.74 42.78 3.70
N GLU A 39 -18.54 42.74 3.13
CA GLU A 39 -18.21 43.50 1.91
C GLU A 39 -19.05 43.08 0.71
N CYS A 40 -19.37 41.77 0.58
CA CYS A 40 -20.27 41.28 -0.47
C CYS A 40 -21.70 41.82 -0.29
N VAL A 41 -22.21 41.80 0.92
CA VAL A 41 -23.53 42.36 1.23
C VAL A 41 -23.57 43.88 0.92
N GLU A 42 -22.55 44.62 1.29
CA GLU A 42 -22.44 46.05 1.01
C GLU A 42 -22.38 46.35 -0.50
N LYS A 43 -21.60 45.58 -1.26
CA LYS A 43 -21.40 45.82 -2.70
C LYS A 43 -22.51 45.26 -3.60
N PHE A 44 -23.08 44.11 -3.23
CA PHE A 44 -24.00 43.35 -4.10
C PHE A 44 -25.39 43.17 -3.52
N GLY A 45 -25.61 43.58 -2.26
CA GLY A 45 -26.91 43.45 -1.57
C GLY A 45 -27.16 42.04 -0.97
N GLU A 46 -26.34 41.06 -1.29
CA GLU A 46 -26.53 39.67 -0.87
C GLU A 46 -25.20 39.03 -0.42
N PRO A 47 -25.22 38.14 0.58
CA PRO A 47 -24.06 37.38 0.96
C PRO A 47 -23.71 36.30 -0.08
N PRO A 48 -22.46 35.83 -0.17
CA PRO A 48 -22.11 34.71 -1.02
C PRO A 48 -22.84 33.44 -0.56
N VAL A 49 -23.21 32.57 -1.51
CA VAL A 49 -23.98 31.36 -1.23
C VAL A 49 -23.20 30.09 -1.59
N GLN A 50 -23.53 28.99 -0.92
CA GLN A 50 -22.98 27.68 -1.27
C GLN A 50 -23.59 27.18 -2.58
N ILE A 51 -22.73 26.86 -3.55
CA ILE A 51 -23.14 26.36 -4.86
C ILE A 51 -23.11 24.83 -4.97
N CYS A 52 -22.52 24.14 -3.99
CA CYS A 52 -22.43 22.67 -3.96
C CYS A 52 -23.54 22.09 -3.08
N HIS A 53 -24.58 21.56 -3.68
CA HIS A 53 -25.74 20.95 -3.02
C HIS A 53 -25.80 19.44 -3.30
N GLU A 54 -26.61 18.70 -2.56
CA GLU A 54 -26.76 17.25 -2.74
C GLU A 54 -27.28 16.89 -4.15
N TRP A 55 -28.12 17.73 -4.74
CA TRP A 55 -28.71 17.51 -6.05
C TRP A 55 -27.78 17.80 -7.23
N ASN A 56 -26.71 18.58 -7.06
CA ASN A 56 -25.73 18.91 -8.10
C ASN A 56 -24.33 18.34 -7.84
N THR A 57 -24.16 17.56 -6.79
CA THR A 57 -22.91 16.87 -6.48
C THR A 57 -23.10 15.36 -6.59
N LEU A 58 -22.00 14.66 -6.93
CA LEU A 58 -22.05 13.21 -6.97
C LEU A 58 -22.31 12.66 -5.56
N ALA A 59 -23.42 11.95 -5.41
CA ALA A 59 -23.73 11.22 -4.21
C ALA A 59 -22.58 10.25 -3.87
N HIS A 60 -22.43 9.94 -2.58
CA HIS A 60 -21.52 8.88 -2.15
C HIS A 60 -22.16 7.53 -2.51
N ILE A 61 -22.16 7.20 -3.79
CA ILE A 61 -22.41 5.82 -4.18
C ILE A 61 -21.11 5.08 -3.85
N VAL A 62 -21.19 4.18 -2.89
CA VAL A 62 -20.23 3.08 -2.76
C VAL A 62 -20.57 2.16 -3.92
N GLU A 63 -20.18 2.55 -5.15
CA GLU A 63 -20.15 1.61 -6.26
C GLU A 63 -19.07 0.61 -5.93
N TYR A 64 -19.52 -0.52 -5.43
CA TYR A 64 -18.74 -1.72 -5.16
C TYR A 64 -18.49 -2.45 -6.49
N GLU A 65 -17.91 -1.73 -7.44
CA GLU A 65 -17.26 -2.38 -8.57
C GLU A 65 -15.82 -2.61 -8.13
N GLY A 66 -15.52 -3.85 -7.76
CA GLY A 66 -14.14 -4.30 -7.67
C GLY A 66 -13.46 -3.84 -8.95
N ARG A 67 -12.51 -2.91 -8.85
CA ARG A 67 -11.80 -2.44 -10.04
C ARG A 67 -11.01 -3.64 -10.56
N PRO A 68 -11.30 -4.19 -11.76
CA PRO A 68 -10.58 -5.35 -12.30
C PRO A 68 -9.06 -5.13 -12.38
N GLN A 69 -8.63 -3.86 -12.31
CA GLN A 69 -7.24 -3.41 -12.39
C GLN A 69 -6.47 -3.42 -11.05
N ARG A 70 -7.06 -3.90 -9.96
CA ARG A 70 -6.43 -3.91 -8.62
C ARG A 70 -6.55 -5.27 -7.97
N ARG A 71 -6.23 -6.32 -8.70
CA ARG A 71 -6.18 -7.66 -8.13
C ARG A 71 -4.92 -7.89 -7.28
N ALA A 72 -4.99 -8.89 -6.44
CA ALA A 72 -3.82 -9.51 -5.84
C ALA A 72 -2.99 -10.25 -6.92
N LEU A 73 -1.71 -10.42 -6.68
CA LEU A 73 -0.90 -11.40 -7.38
C LEU A 73 -1.28 -12.79 -6.87
N THR A 74 -1.34 -13.77 -7.76
CA THR A 74 -1.47 -15.17 -7.35
C THR A 74 -0.22 -15.65 -6.62
N TYR A 75 -0.28 -16.82 -5.99
CA TYR A 75 0.90 -17.41 -5.32
C TYR A 75 2.03 -17.65 -6.32
N ASP A 76 1.73 -18.20 -7.50
CA ASP A 76 2.73 -18.43 -8.54
C ASP A 76 3.35 -17.11 -9.05
N GLU A 77 2.53 -16.07 -9.24
CA GLU A 77 3.02 -14.74 -9.64
C GLU A 77 3.90 -14.09 -8.56
N LEU A 78 3.58 -14.29 -7.27
CA LEU A 78 4.41 -13.83 -6.15
C LEU A 78 5.75 -14.57 -6.11
N GLU A 79 5.71 -15.89 -6.24
CA GLU A 79 6.92 -16.71 -6.26
C GLU A 79 7.84 -16.32 -7.43
N LEU A 80 7.29 -16.23 -8.63
CA LEU A 80 8.02 -15.77 -9.81
C LEU A 80 8.57 -14.35 -9.64
N PHE A 81 7.81 -13.43 -9.04
CA PHE A 81 8.23 -12.06 -8.82
C PHE A 81 9.41 -11.98 -7.85
N PHE A 82 9.36 -12.70 -6.73
CA PHE A 82 10.46 -12.70 -5.76
C PHE A 82 11.67 -13.48 -6.27
N ALA A 83 11.47 -14.61 -6.96
CA ALA A 83 12.56 -15.34 -7.61
C ALA A 83 13.29 -14.49 -8.66
N ALA A 84 12.56 -13.73 -9.48
CA ALA A 84 13.17 -12.82 -10.45
C ALA A 84 13.93 -11.66 -9.78
N ALA A 85 13.44 -11.16 -8.65
CA ALA A 85 14.13 -10.14 -7.87
C ALA A 85 15.47 -10.67 -7.31
N ASP A 86 15.48 -11.90 -6.77
CA ASP A 86 16.67 -12.56 -6.25
C ASP A 86 17.67 -12.95 -7.39
N GLU A 87 17.17 -13.52 -8.50
CA GLU A 87 17.99 -13.87 -9.66
C GLU A 87 18.65 -12.64 -10.27
N ARG A 88 18.00 -11.49 -10.25
CA ARG A 88 18.61 -10.23 -10.68
C ARG A 88 19.86 -9.90 -9.85
N VAL A 89 19.84 -10.11 -8.53
CA VAL A 89 21.01 -9.92 -7.66
C VAL A 89 22.13 -10.85 -8.10
N ALA A 90 21.82 -12.13 -8.23
CA ALA A 90 22.79 -13.16 -8.63
C ALA A 90 23.37 -12.90 -10.03
N ALA A 91 22.54 -12.48 -10.98
CA ALA A 91 22.97 -12.16 -12.34
C ALA A 91 23.96 -10.98 -12.38
N ILE A 92 23.69 -9.91 -11.60
CA ILE A 92 24.58 -8.75 -11.51
C ILE A 92 25.91 -9.14 -10.85
N GLN A 93 25.87 -9.96 -9.79
CA GLN A 93 27.05 -10.45 -9.09
C GLN A 93 27.93 -11.34 -10.02
N ARG A 94 27.31 -12.31 -10.70
CA ARG A 94 28.00 -13.17 -11.67
C ARG A 94 28.65 -12.39 -12.82
N ALA A 95 28.00 -11.32 -13.26
CA ALA A 95 28.52 -10.45 -14.30
C ALA A 95 29.62 -9.47 -13.81
N GLY A 96 29.94 -9.43 -12.51
CA GLY A 96 30.87 -8.46 -11.91
C GLY A 96 30.49 -7.01 -12.10
N ARG A 97 29.19 -6.73 -12.29
CA ARG A 97 28.66 -5.38 -12.53
C ARG A 97 28.31 -4.65 -11.23
N LYS A 98 28.38 -3.32 -11.28
CA LYS A 98 27.86 -2.47 -10.18
C LYS A 98 26.35 -2.62 -10.10
N GLY A 99 25.80 -2.47 -8.88
CA GLY A 99 24.35 -2.43 -8.66
C GLY A 99 23.76 -3.66 -7.94
N ALA A 100 24.59 -4.68 -7.62
CA ALA A 100 24.11 -5.85 -6.87
C ALA A 100 23.49 -5.48 -5.52
N LEU A 101 24.13 -4.57 -4.78
CA LEU A 101 23.61 -4.07 -3.49
C LEU A 101 22.26 -3.35 -3.64
N SER A 102 22.10 -2.55 -4.72
CA SER A 102 20.82 -1.89 -5.00
C SER A 102 19.74 -2.90 -5.41
N ALA A 103 20.10 -3.95 -6.16
CA ALA A 103 19.17 -5.01 -6.51
C ALA A 103 18.77 -5.83 -5.27
N LEU A 104 19.70 -6.13 -4.37
CA LEU A 104 19.42 -6.80 -3.10
C LEU A 104 18.45 -5.97 -2.23
N ARG A 105 18.76 -4.68 -2.07
CA ARG A 105 17.84 -3.75 -1.38
C ARG A 105 16.42 -3.81 -1.95
N ASP A 106 16.30 -3.78 -3.28
CA ASP A 106 14.99 -3.78 -3.95
C ASP A 106 14.25 -5.09 -3.72
N ALA A 107 14.94 -6.23 -3.77
CA ALA A 107 14.37 -7.55 -3.47
C ALA A 107 13.85 -7.60 -2.02
N VAL A 108 14.67 -7.21 -1.04
CA VAL A 108 14.31 -7.18 0.37
C VAL A 108 13.15 -6.20 0.61
N LEU A 109 13.19 -5.02 -0.02
CA LEU A 109 12.12 -4.00 0.09
C LEU A 109 10.78 -4.56 -0.39
N PHE A 110 10.71 -5.19 -1.57
CA PHE A 110 9.44 -5.74 -2.07
C PHE A 110 8.92 -6.91 -1.22
N LYS A 111 9.81 -7.78 -0.74
CA LYS A 111 9.47 -8.82 0.23
C LYS A 111 8.88 -8.22 1.51
N THR A 112 9.49 -7.15 2.02
CA THR A 112 8.99 -6.41 3.20
C THR A 112 7.63 -5.76 2.93
N VAL A 113 7.43 -5.15 1.75
CA VAL A 113 6.13 -4.58 1.36
C VAL A 113 5.04 -5.64 1.40
N TYR A 114 5.32 -6.84 0.88
CA TYR A 114 4.39 -7.95 0.87
C TYR A 114 4.16 -8.48 2.29
N ALA A 115 5.21 -8.87 3.00
CA ALA A 115 5.11 -9.55 4.29
C ALA A 115 4.49 -8.69 5.42
N PHE A 116 4.54 -7.38 5.30
CA PHE A 116 3.93 -6.45 6.26
C PHE A 116 2.77 -5.64 5.65
N GLY A 117 2.31 -5.96 4.46
CA GLY A 117 1.17 -5.31 3.82
C GLY A 117 1.29 -3.79 3.72
N LEU A 118 2.49 -3.26 3.50
CA LEU A 118 2.77 -1.83 3.54
C LEU A 118 2.25 -1.10 2.30
N ARG A 119 1.80 0.13 2.49
CA ARG A 119 1.60 1.02 1.34
C ARG A 119 2.96 1.49 0.81
N ARG A 120 3.07 1.76 -0.47
CA ARG A 120 4.28 2.27 -1.12
C ARG A 120 4.93 3.43 -0.35
N ARG A 121 4.14 4.41 0.11
CA ARG A 121 4.64 5.56 0.90
C ARG A 121 5.11 5.15 2.29
N GLU A 122 4.44 4.20 2.90
CA GLU A 122 4.81 3.64 4.21
C GLU A 122 6.16 2.94 4.09
N ALA A 123 6.32 2.04 3.12
CA ALA A 123 7.56 1.32 2.89
C ALA A 123 8.75 2.25 2.60
N ALA A 124 8.60 3.19 1.65
CA ALA A 124 9.65 4.16 1.35
C ALA A 124 10.00 5.06 2.54
N GLY A 125 9.03 5.32 3.44
CA GLY A 125 9.16 6.18 4.60
C GLY A 125 9.76 5.52 5.84
N LEU A 126 10.06 4.21 5.82
CA LEU A 126 10.63 3.51 6.97
C LEU A 126 12.02 4.02 7.32
N ASP A 127 12.26 4.12 8.63
CA ASP A 127 13.58 4.32 9.21
C ASP A 127 14.04 3.05 9.93
N LEU A 128 15.32 2.98 10.30
CA LEU A 128 15.87 1.85 11.06
C LEU A 128 15.08 1.62 12.36
N ALA A 129 14.73 2.68 13.08
CA ALA A 129 13.99 2.62 14.34
C ALA A 129 12.53 2.14 14.19
N ASP A 130 12.02 2.02 12.95
CA ASP A 130 10.66 1.52 12.71
C ASP A 130 10.59 -0.01 12.66
N VAL A 131 11.72 -0.68 12.38
CA VAL A 131 11.84 -2.14 12.47
C VAL A 131 12.29 -2.46 13.89
N ARG A 132 11.50 -3.28 14.61
CA ARG A 132 11.73 -3.54 16.02
C ARG A 132 11.14 -4.86 16.48
N SER A 133 11.58 -5.34 17.62
CA SER A 133 10.94 -6.45 18.32
C SER A 133 9.49 -6.10 18.67
N SER A 134 8.66 -7.13 18.78
CA SER A 134 7.27 -6.98 19.22
C SER A 134 6.89 -8.07 20.22
N PRO A 135 6.28 -7.71 21.36
CA PRO A 135 5.76 -8.71 22.31
C PRO A 135 4.71 -9.64 21.68
N GLY A 136 3.99 -9.19 20.65
CA GLY A 136 3.03 -10.00 19.90
C GLY A 136 3.66 -10.98 18.92
N ALA A 137 4.98 -10.88 18.65
CA ALA A 137 5.70 -11.73 17.71
C ALA A 137 7.14 -12.01 18.20
N PRO A 138 7.33 -12.54 19.42
CA PRO A 138 8.65 -12.67 20.05
C PRO A 138 9.59 -13.60 19.30
N ARG A 139 9.07 -14.60 18.60
CA ARG A 139 9.85 -15.56 17.81
C ARG A 139 10.66 -14.90 16.67
N PHE A 140 10.29 -13.71 16.24
CA PHE A 140 10.94 -13.00 15.16
C PHE A 140 12.00 -11.99 15.62
N GLY A 141 12.31 -11.96 16.94
CA GLY A 141 13.38 -11.13 17.51
C GLY A 141 13.21 -9.65 17.19
N GLU A 142 14.31 -9.02 16.79
CA GLU A 142 14.37 -7.58 16.49
C GLU A 142 13.51 -7.11 15.31
N CYS A 143 13.14 -8.03 14.42
CA CYS A 143 12.32 -7.74 13.24
C CYS A 143 10.87 -8.26 13.37
N GLY A 144 10.38 -8.48 14.59
CA GLY A 144 9.02 -8.98 14.86
C GLY A 144 7.89 -8.02 14.53
N GLY A 145 8.19 -6.76 14.24
CA GLY A 145 7.20 -5.78 13.87
C GLY A 145 7.74 -4.58 13.11
N VAL A 146 6.87 -3.93 12.36
CA VAL A 146 7.15 -2.68 11.65
C VAL A 146 6.21 -1.59 12.15
N TYR A 147 6.77 -0.50 12.65
CA TYR A 147 6.01 0.65 13.12
C TYR A 147 5.77 1.65 11.98
N VAL A 148 4.55 1.73 11.52
CA VAL A 148 4.12 2.66 10.47
C VAL A 148 3.75 4.00 11.08
N ARG A 149 4.61 5.00 10.95
CA ARG A 149 4.40 6.37 11.46
C ARG A 149 3.48 7.21 10.56
N TRP A 150 3.55 7.01 9.25
CA TRP A 150 2.96 7.87 8.24
C TRP A 150 1.84 7.16 7.47
N GLY A 151 0.90 6.58 8.20
CA GLY A 151 -0.31 6.00 7.59
C GLY A 151 -1.19 7.08 6.94
N LYS A 152 -2.15 6.64 6.11
CA LYS A 152 -3.08 7.58 5.45
C LYS A 152 -3.90 8.33 6.50
N ALA A 153 -3.80 9.66 6.52
CA ALA A 153 -4.63 10.52 7.35
C ALA A 153 -6.11 10.42 6.95
N SER A 154 -7.00 10.51 7.91
CA SER A 154 -8.43 10.74 7.71
C SER A 154 -8.72 12.24 7.82
N ARG A 155 -9.87 12.70 7.29
CA ARG A 155 -10.27 14.12 7.35
C ARG A 155 -10.04 14.70 8.76
N GLY A 156 -9.20 15.74 8.86
CA GLY A 156 -8.95 16.49 10.10
C GLY A 156 -8.09 15.77 11.15
N SER A 157 -7.64 14.52 10.90
CA SER A 157 -6.73 13.82 11.81
C SER A 157 -5.33 13.71 11.20
N GLY A 158 -4.31 13.67 12.07
CA GLY A 158 -2.93 13.37 11.67
C GLY A 158 -2.77 11.97 11.07
N PRO A 159 -1.56 11.64 10.60
CA PRO A 159 -1.27 10.31 10.06
C PRO A 159 -1.61 9.21 11.08
N LYS A 160 -2.33 8.19 10.65
CA LYS A 160 -2.61 7.04 11.51
C LYS A 160 -1.33 6.25 11.73
N ARG A 161 -1.03 5.99 12.99
CA ARG A 161 0.11 5.16 13.42
C ARG A 161 -0.37 3.76 13.73
N ARG A 162 0.43 2.76 13.40
CA ARG A 162 0.16 1.36 13.75
C ARG A 162 1.45 0.55 13.79
N THR A 163 1.44 -0.54 14.52
CA THR A 163 2.46 -1.59 14.41
C THR A 163 1.87 -2.72 13.59
N VAL A 164 2.61 -3.18 12.60
CA VAL A 164 2.32 -4.37 11.82
C VAL A 164 3.19 -5.49 12.36
N LEU A 165 2.57 -6.59 12.76
CA LEU A 165 3.27 -7.76 13.30
C LEU A 165 3.67 -8.71 12.17
N ALA A 166 4.85 -9.30 12.27
CA ALA A 166 5.20 -10.46 11.47
C ALA A 166 4.26 -11.62 11.82
N VAL A 167 3.85 -12.38 10.83
CA VAL A 167 3.04 -13.59 11.00
C VAL A 167 3.83 -14.81 10.56
N PRO A 168 3.53 -16.01 11.10
CA PRO A 168 4.32 -17.23 10.88
C PRO A 168 4.55 -17.58 9.40
N GLU A 169 3.56 -17.33 8.56
CA GLU A 169 3.62 -17.64 7.12
C GLU A 169 4.60 -16.74 6.36
N PHE A 170 5.05 -15.65 6.99
CA PHE A 170 6.03 -14.71 6.45
C PHE A 170 7.37 -14.73 7.22
N ASP A 171 7.69 -15.79 7.96
CA ASP A 171 8.95 -15.89 8.71
C ASP A 171 10.17 -15.72 7.81
N TRP A 172 10.13 -16.28 6.60
CA TRP A 172 11.16 -16.13 5.56
C TRP A 172 11.43 -14.67 5.18
N ALA A 173 10.44 -13.79 5.29
CA ALA A 173 10.57 -12.37 4.93
C ALA A 173 11.13 -11.50 6.07
N VAL A 174 11.21 -12.03 7.30
CA VAL A 174 11.78 -11.32 8.46
C VAL A 174 13.31 -11.31 8.38
N GLU A 175 13.89 -12.38 7.86
CA GLU A 175 15.35 -12.53 7.75
C GLU A 175 15.96 -11.47 6.81
N GLY A 176 15.28 -11.17 5.69
CA GLY A 176 15.78 -10.18 4.73
C GLY A 176 16.01 -8.79 5.31
N PRO A 177 15.04 -8.16 5.99
CA PRO A 177 15.25 -6.90 6.70
C PRO A 177 16.34 -6.96 7.78
N ARG A 178 16.47 -8.08 8.50
CA ARG A 178 17.50 -8.28 9.52
C ARG A 178 18.89 -8.23 8.88
N GLN A 179 19.15 -9.09 7.91
CA GLN A 179 20.41 -9.10 7.19
C GLN A 179 20.72 -7.75 6.54
N TRP A 180 19.71 -7.14 5.91
CA TRP A 180 19.85 -5.79 5.32
C TRP A 180 20.33 -4.76 6.34
N ILE A 181 19.75 -4.74 7.54
CA ILE A 181 20.08 -3.78 8.59
C ILE A 181 21.49 -4.03 9.16
N GLU A 182 21.79 -5.29 9.46
CA GLU A 182 23.00 -5.69 10.18
C GLU A 182 24.24 -5.71 9.27
N GLU A 183 24.10 -6.11 8.01
CA GLU A 183 25.23 -6.40 7.13
C GLU A 183 25.26 -5.47 5.90
N ASP A 184 24.20 -5.49 5.10
CA ASP A 184 24.25 -4.97 3.74
C ASP A 184 24.15 -3.45 3.66
N ARG A 185 23.31 -2.85 4.51
CA ARG A 185 23.06 -1.40 4.52
C ARG A 185 24.34 -0.61 4.82
N ALA A 186 25.22 -1.14 5.65
CA ALA A 186 26.50 -0.51 5.99
C ALA A 186 27.43 -0.38 4.76
N LEU A 187 27.26 -1.23 3.75
CA LEU A 187 28.05 -1.21 2.50
C LEU A 187 27.78 0.03 1.64
N TYR A 188 26.73 0.79 1.90
CA TYR A 188 26.52 2.12 1.29
C TYR A 188 27.42 3.22 1.89
N GLY A 189 28.28 2.87 2.84
CA GLY A 189 29.13 3.81 3.55
C GLY A 189 28.45 4.47 4.73
N ALA A 190 29.16 5.35 5.41
CA ALA A 190 28.68 6.06 6.61
C ALA A 190 27.59 7.09 6.21
N SER A 191 26.37 6.63 6.01
CA SER A 191 25.23 7.52 5.78
C SER A 191 24.73 8.10 7.12
N ARG A 192 24.49 9.41 7.14
CA ARG A 192 23.81 10.09 8.26
C ARG A 192 22.29 9.94 8.20
N SER A 193 21.77 9.22 7.23
CA SER A 193 20.34 9.02 7.03
C SER A 193 19.84 7.85 7.87
N ASP A 194 18.79 8.06 8.64
CA ASP A 194 18.08 7.00 9.38
C ASP A 194 17.21 6.13 8.48
N ALA A 195 17.08 6.48 7.19
CA ALA A 195 16.24 5.74 6.25
C ALA A 195 16.63 4.26 6.17
N LEU A 196 15.64 3.38 6.27
CA LEU A 196 15.87 1.94 6.11
C LEU A 196 16.42 1.62 4.71
N TRP A 197 15.85 2.22 3.68
CA TRP A 197 16.20 1.98 2.28
C TRP A 197 17.02 3.14 1.72
N LEU A 198 18.30 2.89 1.51
CA LEU A 198 19.23 3.89 0.98
C LEU A 198 19.43 3.73 -0.53
N THR A 199 19.66 4.84 -1.21
CA THR A 199 20.24 4.88 -2.54
C THR A 199 21.76 4.82 -2.47
N GLU A 200 22.44 4.60 -3.60
CA GLU A 200 23.90 4.65 -3.71
C GLU A 200 24.51 6.01 -3.31
N ARG A 201 23.67 7.05 -3.22
CA ARG A 201 24.07 8.39 -2.75
C ARG A 201 23.84 8.59 -1.25
N GLY A 202 23.48 7.54 -0.51
CA GLY A 202 23.20 7.61 0.92
C GLY A 202 21.88 8.34 1.28
N THR A 203 21.00 8.55 0.32
CA THR A 203 19.68 9.18 0.52
C THR A 203 18.57 8.14 0.51
N ARG A 204 17.41 8.49 1.04
CA ARG A 204 16.21 7.64 1.01
C ARG A 204 15.75 7.37 -0.44
N VAL A 205 15.32 6.14 -0.73
CA VAL A 205 14.70 5.80 -2.02
C VAL A 205 13.41 6.60 -2.24
N SER A 206 13.19 7.03 -3.48
CA SER A 206 12.00 7.79 -3.86
C SER A 206 10.83 6.85 -4.22
N LEU A 207 9.61 7.38 -4.12
CA LEU A 207 8.41 6.64 -4.55
C LEU A 207 8.46 6.28 -6.04
N ARG A 208 8.95 7.21 -6.87
CA ARG A 208 9.11 6.99 -8.31
C ARG A 208 10.09 5.86 -8.61
N TYR A 209 11.15 5.74 -7.81
CA TYR A 209 12.10 4.65 -7.93
C TYR A 209 11.44 3.29 -7.65
N LEU A 210 10.65 3.19 -6.56
CA LEU A 210 9.92 1.95 -6.25
C LEU A 210 8.98 1.55 -7.38
N ASP A 211 8.22 2.50 -7.91
CA ASP A 211 7.31 2.22 -9.03
C ASP A 211 8.07 1.74 -10.27
N PHE A 212 9.18 2.40 -10.58
CA PHE A 212 10.03 2.02 -11.72
C PHE A 212 10.59 0.60 -11.57
N ARG A 213 11.13 0.27 -10.40
CA ARG A 213 11.73 -1.07 -10.16
C ARG A 213 10.67 -2.18 -10.16
N PHE A 214 9.51 -1.91 -9.58
CA PHE A 214 8.40 -2.85 -9.65
C PHE A 214 7.95 -3.08 -11.10
N ALA A 215 7.76 -2.01 -11.86
CA ALA A 215 7.35 -2.10 -13.25
C ALA A 215 8.38 -2.88 -14.10
N GLU A 216 9.68 -2.66 -13.88
CA GLU A 216 10.74 -3.38 -14.59
C GLU A 216 10.68 -4.90 -14.32
N LEU A 217 10.48 -5.33 -13.07
CA LEU A 217 10.31 -6.76 -12.75
C LEU A 217 9.01 -7.32 -13.33
N ARG A 218 7.90 -6.59 -13.15
CA ARG A 218 6.60 -6.95 -13.71
C ARG A 218 6.65 -7.17 -15.22
N ASP A 219 7.25 -6.23 -15.95
CA ASP A 219 7.33 -6.25 -17.41
C ASP A 219 8.28 -7.36 -17.89
N HIS A 220 9.38 -7.61 -17.15
CA HIS A 220 10.28 -8.73 -17.42
C HIS A 220 9.58 -10.10 -17.32
N LEU A 221 8.64 -10.22 -16.41
CA LEU A 221 7.85 -11.43 -16.19
C LEU A 221 6.59 -11.51 -17.07
N GLY A 222 6.32 -10.52 -17.92
CA GLY A 222 5.10 -10.46 -18.73
C GLY A 222 3.81 -10.35 -17.92
N LEU A 223 3.89 -9.89 -16.65
CA LEU A 223 2.71 -9.71 -15.81
C LEU A 223 1.87 -8.51 -16.28
N PRO A 224 0.55 -8.49 -15.98
CA PRO A 224 -0.35 -7.44 -16.41
C PRO A 224 0.13 -6.02 -16.06
N PRO A 225 0.12 -5.08 -17.02
CA PRO A 225 0.70 -3.75 -16.85
C PRO A 225 -0.01 -2.88 -15.82
N GLU A 226 -1.25 -3.21 -15.47
CA GLU A 226 -2.03 -2.53 -14.42
C GLU A 226 -1.57 -2.86 -13.00
N LEU A 227 -0.80 -3.93 -12.81
CA LEU A 227 -0.23 -4.28 -11.51
C LEU A 227 0.80 -3.24 -11.09
N THR A 228 0.70 -2.81 -9.84
CA THR A 228 1.59 -1.82 -9.22
C THR A 228 2.11 -2.35 -7.89
N VAL A 229 3.04 -1.65 -7.26
CA VAL A 229 3.52 -1.99 -5.89
C VAL A 229 2.37 -2.27 -4.93
N HIS A 230 1.20 -1.65 -5.13
CA HIS A 230 0.03 -1.87 -4.29
C HIS A 230 -0.55 -3.29 -4.40
N ALA A 231 -0.29 -4.00 -5.50
CA ALA A 231 -0.70 -5.39 -5.66
C ALA A 231 -0.08 -6.32 -4.60
N LEU A 232 1.18 -6.08 -4.19
CA LEU A 232 1.82 -6.82 -3.09
C LEU A 232 1.03 -6.70 -1.77
N ARG A 233 0.55 -5.50 -1.46
CA ARG A 233 -0.31 -5.32 -0.29
C ARG A 233 -1.69 -5.96 -0.46
N HIS A 234 -2.24 -5.94 -1.68
CA HIS A 234 -3.47 -6.68 -1.98
C HIS A 234 -3.27 -8.17 -1.70
N SER A 235 -2.19 -8.75 -2.21
CA SER A 235 -1.84 -10.16 -1.97
C SER A 235 -1.68 -10.47 -0.48
N TYR A 236 -1.04 -9.60 0.30
CA TYR A 236 -0.95 -9.76 1.76
C TYR A 236 -2.33 -9.89 2.41
N VAL A 237 -3.26 -8.97 2.08
CA VAL A 237 -4.62 -9.00 2.66
C VAL A 237 -5.38 -10.25 2.24
N THR A 238 -5.35 -10.57 0.94
CA THR A 238 -6.01 -11.77 0.39
C THR A 238 -5.50 -13.03 1.07
N ASN A 239 -4.17 -13.19 1.14
CA ASN A 239 -3.54 -14.38 1.70
C ASN A 239 -3.82 -14.55 3.20
N LEU A 240 -3.78 -13.46 4.00
CA LEU A 240 -4.13 -13.55 5.41
C LEU A 240 -5.60 -14.00 5.61
N ILE A 241 -6.52 -13.48 4.80
CA ILE A 241 -7.93 -13.90 4.86
C ILE A 241 -8.06 -15.38 4.46
N GLU A 242 -7.37 -15.77 3.39
CA GLU A 242 -7.36 -17.15 2.91
C GLU A 242 -6.75 -18.13 3.92
N TRP A 243 -5.75 -17.71 4.70
CA TRP A 243 -5.17 -18.50 5.80
C TRP A 243 -6.02 -18.49 7.07
N GLY A 244 -7.17 -17.81 7.04
CA GLY A 244 -8.15 -17.85 8.13
C GLY A 244 -7.89 -16.84 9.25
N TYR A 245 -7.05 -15.81 9.02
CA TYR A 245 -6.92 -14.72 9.98
C TYR A 245 -8.22 -13.93 10.09
N ALA A 246 -8.59 -13.56 11.32
CA ALA A 246 -9.79 -12.78 11.56
C ALA A 246 -9.71 -11.43 10.80
N GLU A 247 -10.80 -11.04 10.14
CA GLU A 247 -10.86 -9.76 9.39
C GLU A 247 -10.42 -8.55 10.22
N ARG A 248 -10.77 -8.52 11.51
CA ARG A 248 -10.36 -7.46 12.42
C ARG A 248 -8.84 -7.37 12.56
N PHE A 249 -8.16 -8.52 12.69
CA PHE A 249 -6.70 -8.57 12.72
C PHE A 249 -6.12 -8.02 11.42
N VAL A 250 -6.61 -8.47 10.27
CA VAL A 250 -6.15 -8.01 8.96
C VAL A 250 -6.37 -6.49 8.80
N GLN A 251 -7.53 -5.97 9.23
CA GLN A 251 -7.84 -4.54 9.20
C GLN A 251 -6.85 -3.73 10.04
N ASP A 252 -6.54 -4.19 11.25
CA ASP A 252 -5.61 -3.52 12.15
C ASP A 252 -4.18 -3.55 11.58
N GLN A 253 -3.74 -4.69 11.03
CA GLN A 253 -2.44 -4.83 10.37
C GLN A 253 -2.27 -3.82 9.22
N VAL A 254 -3.28 -3.70 8.36
CA VAL A 254 -3.16 -2.80 7.19
C VAL A 254 -3.68 -1.38 7.45
N GLY A 255 -4.30 -1.12 8.60
CA GLY A 255 -4.84 0.20 8.94
C GLY A 255 -5.99 0.61 8.02
N HIS A 256 -6.94 -0.28 7.80
CA HIS A 256 -8.21 0.03 7.15
C HIS A 256 -9.15 0.67 8.18
N ALA A 257 -9.70 1.83 7.84
CA ALA A 257 -10.63 2.54 8.73
C ALA A 257 -12.06 1.98 8.66
N TYR A 258 -12.37 1.19 7.62
CA TYR A 258 -13.71 0.67 7.35
C TYR A 258 -13.64 -0.79 6.92
N ALA A 259 -14.54 -1.61 7.47
CA ALA A 259 -14.69 -3.03 7.11
C ALA A 259 -14.94 -3.25 5.62
N SER A 260 -15.66 -2.33 4.96
CA SER A 260 -15.92 -2.37 3.52
C SER A 260 -14.64 -2.39 2.65
N THR A 261 -13.52 -1.90 3.17
CA THR A 261 -12.24 -1.91 2.42
C THR A 261 -11.62 -3.32 2.44
N THR A 262 -11.84 -4.10 3.49
CA THR A 262 -11.34 -5.49 3.60
C THR A 262 -12.28 -6.45 2.87
N ALA A 263 -13.58 -6.20 2.88
CA ALA A 263 -14.57 -7.01 2.16
C ALA A 263 -14.35 -7.06 0.63
N ILE A 264 -13.62 -6.07 0.06
CA ILE A 264 -13.23 -6.08 -1.37
C ILE A 264 -12.30 -7.26 -1.69
N TYR A 265 -11.54 -7.73 -0.71
CA TYR A 265 -10.54 -8.78 -0.90
C TYR A 265 -11.09 -10.20 -0.72
N THR A 266 -12.30 -10.32 -0.18
CA THR A 266 -12.94 -11.64 0.03
C THR A 266 -13.58 -12.23 -1.22
N SER A 267 -13.64 -11.45 -2.33
CA SER A 267 -14.34 -11.87 -3.55
C SER A 267 -13.48 -12.56 -4.61
N ASP A 268 -12.13 -12.55 -4.48
CA ASP A 268 -11.25 -12.88 -5.61
C ASP A 268 -10.45 -14.21 -5.48
N GLY A 269 -10.66 -15.00 -4.44
CA GLY A 269 -9.84 -16.20 -4.24
C GLY A 269 -10.54 -17.51 -4.60
N ASP A 270 -10.37 -18.04 -5.81
CA ASP A 270 -10.76 -19.45 -6.12
C ASP A 270 -10.02 -20.44 -5.19
N ASP A 271 -8.78 -20.15 -4.83
CA ASP A 271 -7.98 -20.90 -3.85
C ASP A 271 -8.57 -20.87 -2.43
N PHE A 272 -9.20 -19.77 -2.02
CA PHE A 272 -9.88 -19.68 -0.73
C PHE A 272 -11.02 -20.71 -0.65
N LYS A 273 -11.87 -20.76 -1.67
CA LYS A 273 -12.99 -21.71 -1.74
C LYS A 273 -12.50 -23.15 -1.69
N ASN A 274 -11.43 -23.46 -2.45
CA ASN A 274 -10.83 -24.78 -2.50
C ASN A 274 -10.22 -25.18 -1.15
N ARG A 275 -9.53 -24.26 -0.45
CA ARG A 275 -8.97 -24.54 0.89
C ARG A 275 -10.04 -24.68 1.97
N VAL A 276 -11.07 -23.83 1.95
CA VAL A 276 -12.22 -23.96 2.87
C VAL A 276 -12.91 -25.28 2.64
N LEU A 277 -13.12 -25.67 1.39
CA LEU A 277 -13.69 -26.98 1.04
C LEU A 277 -12.78 -28.12 1.47
N ALA A 278 -11.49 -28.07 1.20
CA ALA A 278 -10.52 -29.09 1.62
C ALA A 278 -10.46 -29.22 3.14
N ALA A 279 -10.48 -28.10 3.89
CA ALA A 279 -10.53 -28.11 5.35
C ALA A 279 -11.83 -28.73 5.87
N ALA A 280 -12.96 -28.44 5.23
CA ALA A 280 -14.26 -29.04 5.56
C ALA A 280 -14.28 -30.52 5.26
N LEU A 281 -13.74 -30.96 4.13
CA LEU A 281 -13.63 -32.37 3.74
C LEU A 281 -12.77 -33.16 4.74
N ARG A 282 -11.60 -32.66 5.10
CA ARG A 282 -10.74 -33.27 6.14
C ARG A 282 -11.47 -33.41 7.48
N ARG A 283 -12.22 -32.38 7.88
CA ARG A 283 -12.96 -32.41 9.15
C ARG A 283 -14.09 -33.44 9.16
N ILE A 284 -14.76 -33.70 8.01
CA ILE A 284 -15.92 -34.57 7.90
C ILE A 284 -15.51 -35.99 7.58
N TYR A 285 -14.52 -36.20 6.72
CA TYR A 285 -14.14 -37.48 6.14
C TYR A 285 -12.77 -38.00 6.58
N GLY A 286 -11.96 -37.16 7.32
CA GLY A 286 -10.60 -37.50 7.72
C GLY A 286 -9.55 -37.18 6.64
N ASP A 287 -8.27 -37.38 6.99
CA ASP A 287 -7.13 -37.07 6.12
C ASP A 287 -6.92 -37.98 4.91
N ASP A 288 -7.75 -38.99 4.73
CA ASP A 288 -7.63 -40.00 3.66
C ASP A 288 -8.51 -39.71 2.41
N SER A 289 -8.96 -38.50 2.21
CA SER A 289 -9.80 -38.13 1.06
C SER A 289 -9.18 -37.06 0.16
#